data_0d4a2695bfd6295ac2acdf83f516c38b
#
_entry.id   0d4a2695bfd6295ac2acdf83f516c38b
#
_cell.length_a   1.000
_cell.length_b   1.000
_cell.length_c   1.000
_cell.angle_alpha   90.00
_cell.angle_beta   90.00
_cell.angle_gamma   90.00
#
_symmetry.space_group_name_H-M   'P 1'
#
loop_
_entity.id
_entity.type
_entity.pdbx_description
1 polymer ?
#
loop_
_entity_poly.entity_id
_entity_poly.type
_entity_poly.pdbx_seq_one_letter_code
_entity_poly.pdbx_strand_id
1 'polypeptide(L)'
;MSKEKFERTKPHVNVGTIGHVDHGKTTLTAALTKVMSSKHGGEVKAFDQIDNAPEEKARGITIATAHVEYESDKRHYAHVDCPGHADYVKNMITGAAQMDGAILVVSAADGPMPQTREHILLARQVGVPYIVVYLNKADMVDDKELLELVEMEVRDLLNSYEFPGDDTPIIIGSALKALEGDTSEIGSQSIEKLVETMDDYIPVPDRPVDQPFLMPIEDVFSISGRGTVVTGRIERGIIKVGEEIEIVGIRDTQKTTCTGVEMFRKLLDEGRAGDNVGVLLRGTKREDVERGQVLAKPGSITPHTKFTAEVYVLTKEEGGRHTPFFKGYRPQFYFRTTDVTGEVVLPEGVEMVMPGDNVKMEVTLVAPIAMEKGLRFAIREGGRTVGAGVVIDIIE
;
A
#
# COMPACT_ATOMS: atom_id res chain seq x y z
N MET A 1 23.51 -5.51 22.89
CA MET A 1 22.24 -6.01 23.43
C MET A 1 21.64 -6.95 22.39
N SER A 2 21.20 -8.15 22.78
CA SER A 2 20.48 -9.06 21.89
C SER A 2 19.12 -8.42 21.57
N LYS A 3 18.72 -8.39 20.29
CA LYS A 3 17.38 -7.95 19.91
C LYS A 3 16.35 -8.92 20.48
N GLU A 4 15.20 -8.40 20.87
CA GLU A 4 14.06 -9.21 21.31
C GLU A 4 13.54 -10.06 20.16
N LYS A 5 12.95 -11.22 20.50
CA LYS A 5 12.20 -12.05 19.55
C LYS A 5 10.77 -11.54 19.45
N PHE A 6 10.23 -11.55 18.23
CA PHE A 6 8.81 -11.28 18.01
C PHE A 6 8.00 -12.54 18.35
N GLU A 7 7.00 -12.40 19.20
CA GLU A 7 6.08 -13.49 19.55
C GLU A 7 4.73 -13.27 18.84
N ARG A 8 4.28 -14.27 18.09
CA ARG A 8 2.99 -14.24 17.38
C ARG A 8 1.87 -14.67 18.32
N THR A 9 1.37 -13.74 19.11
CA THR A 9 0.30 -14.00 20.10
C THR A 9 -1.10 -13.74 19.53
N LYS A 10 -1.21 -12.91 18.49
CA LYS A 10 -2.48 -12.49 17.88
C LYS A 10 -2.40 -12.60 16.35
N PRO A 11 -3.57 -12.73 15.67
CA PRO A 11 -3.62 -12.63 14.21
C PRO A 11 -3.03 -11.29 13.73
N HIS A 12 -2.26 -11.32 12.66
CA HIS A 12 -1.60 -10.16 12.07
C HIS A 12 -2.40 -9.63 10.88
N VAL A 13 -2.71 -8.32 10.90
CA VAL A 13 -3.47 -7.63 9.85
C VAL A 13 -2.71 -6.37 9.43
N ASN A 14 -2.58 -6.16 8.13
CA ASN A 14 -1.98 -4.97 7.56
C ASN A 14 -3.07 -3.96 7.20
N VAL A 15 -2.98 -2.79 7.79
CA VAL A 15 -3.87 -1.66 7.48
C VAL A 15 -3.03 -0.44 7.09
N GLY A 16 -3.68 0.60 6.63
CA GLY A 16 -2.98 1.86 6.40
C GLY A 16 -3.92 3.01 6.13
N THR A 17 -3.39 4.22 6.23
CA THR A 17 -4.12 5.46 5.97
C THR A 17 -3.96 5.90 4.53
N ILE A 18 -5.09 6.19 3.89
CA ILE A 18 -5.18 6.79 2.55
C ILE A 18 -6.08 8.02 2.60
N GLY A 19 -6.01 8.88 1.61
CA GLY A 19 -6.83 10.09 1.52
C GLY A 19 -6.01 11.33 1.13
N HIS A 20 -6.71 12.46 1.04
CA HIS A 20 -6.12 13.72 0.57
C HIS A 20 -4.99 14.24 1.48
N VAL A 21 -4.09 15.06 0.92
CA VAL A 21 -3.11 15.83 1.69
C VAL A 21 -3.83 16.72 2.71
N ASP A 22 -3.23 16.94 3.86
CA ASP A 22 -3.76 17.75 4.97
C ASP A 22 -5.08 17.26 5.62
N HIS A 23 -5.62 16.10 5.24
CA HIS A 23 -6.76 15.50 5.93
C HIS A 23 -6.41 14.83 7.27
N GLY A 24 -5.10 14.79 7.63
CA GLY A 24 -4.63 14.35 8.94
C GLY A 24 -4.34 12.85 9.05
N LYS A 25 -3.90 12.20 7.96
CA LYS A 25 -3.50 10.78 7.95
C LYS A 25 -2.43 10.46 8.97
N THR A 26 -1.30 11.17 8.90
CA THR A 26 -0.16 11.00 9.82
C THR A 26 -0.52 11.35 11.26
N THR A 27 -1.38 12.37 11.45
CA THR A 27 -1.93 12.72 12.78
C THR A 27 -2.76 11.56 13.34
N LEU A 28 -3.61 10.93 12.51
CA LEU A 28 -4.39 9.76 12.90
C LEU A 28 -3.48 8.56 13.23
N THR A 29 -2.46 8.33 12.41
CA THR A 29 -1.47 7.26 12.65
C THR A 29 -0.76 7.45 13.98
N ALA A 30 -0.35 8.67 14.31
CA ALA A 30 0.25 8.99 15.60
C ALA A 30 -0.75 8.81 16.77
N ALA A 31 -2.02 9.23 16.59
CA ALA A 31 -3.07 9.04 17.58
C ALA A 31 -3.36 7.56 17.85
N LEU A 32 -3.41 6.72 16.81
CA LEU A 32 -3.57 5.26 16.92
C LEU A 32 -2.45 4.65 17.78
N THR A 33 -1.18 4.96 17.48
CA THR A 33 -0.06 4.43 18.28
C THR A 33 -0.13 4.91 19.74
N LYS A 34 -0.49 6.17 19.99
CA LYS A 34 -0.58 6.72 21.35
C LYS A 34 -1.71 6.10 22.16
N VAL A 35 -2.93 6.09 21.62
CA VAL A 35 -4.12 5.58 22.33
C VAL A 35 -4.01 4.08 22.57
N MET A 36 -3.62 3.31 21.55
CA MET A 36 -3.54 1.86 21.67
C MET A 36 -2.38 1.41 22.56
N SER A 37 -1.23 2.08 22.50
CA SER A 37 -0.11 1.76 23.41
C SER A 37 -0.42 2.02 24.88
N SER A 38 -1.27 2.98 25.18
CA SER A 38 -1.70 3.24 26.56
C SER A 38 -2.54 2.10 27.15
N LYS A 39 -3.20 1.30 26.30
CA LYS A 39 -4.06 0.17 26.71
C LYS A 39 -3.36 -1.18 26.62
N HIS A 40 -2.61 -1.39 25.56
CA HIS A 40 -2.06 -2.72 25.21
C HIS A 40 -0.52 -2.75 25.26
N GLY A 41 0.13 -1.63 25.59
CA GLY A 41 1.58 -1.48 25.45
C GLY A 41 2.02 -1.26 23.99
N GLY A 42 3.32 -1.20 23.78
CA GLY A 42 3.91 -0.93 22.48
C GLY A 42 4.60 0.43 22.40
N GLU A 43 5.17 0.74 21.25
CA GLU A 43 5.90 1.98 21.02
C GLU A 43 4.95 3.09 20.56
N VAL A 44 4.99 4.23 21.25
CA VAL A 44 4.31 5.46 20.78
C VAL A 44 5.16 6.12 19.73
N LYS A 45 4.61 6.41 18.56
CA LYS A 45 5.26 7.18 17.51
C LYS A 45 4.68 8.59 17.44
N ALA A 46 5.50 9.60 17.72
CA ALA A 46 5.10 10.99 17.52
C ALA A 46 5.08 11.32 16.02
N PHE A 47 4.35 12.37 15.66
CA PHE A 47 4.20 12.83 14.26
C PHE A 47 5.56 13.01 13.56
N ASP A 48 6.51 13.67 14.20
CA ASP A 48 7.85 13.94 13.70
C ASP A 48 8.78 12.72 13.64
N GLN A 49 8.35 11.60 14.22
CA GLN A 49 9.02 10.30 14.12
C GLN A 49 8.45 9.45 12.99
N ILE A 50 7.20 9.71 12.57
CA ILE A 50 6.56 9.11 11.41
C ILE A 50 7.09 9.81 10.16
N ASP A 51 6.87 11.11 10.03
CA ASP A 51 7.45 11.97 8.98
C ASP A 51 8.86 12.39 9.38
N ASN A 52 9.82 11.50 9.18
CA ASN A 52 11.17 11.66 9.77
C ASN A 52 12.20 12.28 8.82
N ALA A 53 11.98 12.19 7.49
CA ALA A 53 12.92 12.73 6.52
C ALA A 53 13.02 14.27 6.62
N PRO A 54 14.22 14.86 6.41
CA PRO A 54 14.37 16.31 6.44
C PRO A 54 13.44 17.06 5.49
N GLU A 55 13.16 16.50 4.34
CA GLU A 55 12.26 17.07 3.33
C GLU A 55 10.80 17.00 3.77
N GLU A 56 10.37 15.92 4.41
CA GLU A 56 9.04 15.78 5.01
C GLU A 56 8.79 16.83 6.09
N LYS A 57 9.76 17.00 6.98
CA LYS A 57 9.72 18.02 8.05
C LYS A 57 9.71 19.45 7.51
N ALA A 58 10.48 19.70 6.44
CA ALA A 58 10.54 21.04 5.83
C ALA A 58 9.26 21.42 5.09
N ARG A 59 8.58 20.45 4.48
CA ARG A 59 7.35 20.66 3.69
C ARG A 59 6.06 20.43 4.49
N GLY A 60 6.14 19.71 5.62
CA GLY A 60 4.97 19.32 6.43
C GLY A 60 4.07 18.30 5.74
N ILE A 61 4.62 17.49 4.82
CA ILE A 61 3.89 16.47 4.07
C ILE A 61 4.64 15.14 4.08
N THR A 62 3.91 14.03 4.14
CA THR A 62 4.47 12.69 4.01
C THR A 62 4.90 12.43 2.57
N ILE A 63 6.13 11.98 2.39
CA ILE A 63 6.74 11.65 1.09
C ILE A 63 6.91 10.15 0.93
N ALA A 64 7.52 9.49 1.91
CA ALA A 64 7.72 8.06 1.95
C ALA A 64 6.65 7.37 2.80
N THR A 65 6.40 6.09 2.55
CA THR A 65 5.56 5.28 3.43
C THR A 65 6.27 5.07 4.77
N ALA A 66 5.54 5.26 5.86
CA ALA A 66 6.02 4.94 7.19
C ALA A 66 5.28 3.74 7.77
N HIS A 67 5.99 2.89 8.50
CA HIS A 67 5.43 1.69 9.10
C HIS A 67 5.43 1.82 10.63
N VAL A 68 4.26 1.61 11.23
CA VAL A 68 4.10 1.55 12.69
C VAL A 68 3.34 0.28 13.07
N GLU A 69 3.40 -0.10 14.35
CA GLU A 69 2.63 -1.22 14.89
C GLU A 69 1.83 -0.79 16.10
N TYR A 70 0.67 -1.42 16.30
CA TYR A 70 -0.13 -1.33 17.51
C TYR A 70 -1.01 -2.58 17.64
N GLU A 71 -1.53 -2.79 18.84
CA GLU A 71 -2.40 -3.94 19.13
C GLU A 71 -3.79 -3.50 19.55
N SER A 72 -4.78 -4.34 19.25
CA SER A 72 -6.08 -4.37 19.88
C SER A 72 -6.18 -5.56 20.82
N ASP A 73 -7.31 -5.76 21.46
CA ASP A 73 -7.58 -6.99 22.21
C ASP A 73 -7.52 -8.25 21.34
N LYS A 74 -7.92 -8.12 20.06
CA LYS A 74 -8.08 -9.24 19.14
C LYS A 74 -6.90 -9.44 18.19
N ARG A 75 -6.15 -8.37 17.83
CA ARG A 75 -5.21 -8.38 16.69
C ARG A 75 -3.94 -7.58 16.93
N HIS A 76 -2.92 -7.93 16.15
CA HIS A 76 -1.73 -7.13 15.94
C HIS A 76 -1.82 -6.45 14.57
N TYR A 77 -1.73 -5.13 14.54
CA TYR A 77 -1.79 -4.32 13.33
C TYR A 77 -0.42 -3.83 12.92
N ALA A 78 -0.02 -4.11 11.67
CA ALA A 78 0.99 -3.33 10.97
C ALA A 78 0.28 -2.23 10.20
N HIS A 79 0.66 -0.99 10.41
CA HIS A 79 0.02 0.18 9.81
C HIS A 79 0.99 0.92 8.90
N VAL A 80 0.57 1.15 7.67
CA VAL A 80 1.32 1.90 6.66
C VAL A 80 0.71 3.29 6.54
N ASP A 81 1.46 4.32 6.90
CA ASP A 81 1.08 5.71 6.61
C ASP A 81 1.47 6.08 5.19
N CYS A 82 0.49 6.38 4.35
CA CYS A 82 0.70 6.68 2.94
C CYS A 82 0.73 8.18 2.67
N PRO A 83 1.59 8.65 1.73
CA PRO A 83 1.58 10.03 1.30
C PRO A 83 0.25 10.41 0.67
N GLY A 84 -0.18 11.66 0.88
CA GLY A 84 -1.42 12.20 0.30
C GLY A 84 -1.21 13.02 -0.96
N HIS A 85 0.00 13.50 -1.22
CA HIS A 85 0.28 14.41 -2.32
C HIS A 85 0.42 13.67 -3.66
N ALA A 86 -0.11 14.25 -4.73
CA ALA A 86 -0.13 13.67 -6.07
C ALA A 86 1.28 13.30 -6.61
N ASP A 87 2.32 14.05 -6.25
CA ASP A 87 3.70 13.77 -6.68
C ASP A 87 4.25 12.44 -6.11
N TYR A 88 3.67 11.93 -5.02
CA TYR A 88 4.15 10.73 -4.32
C TYR A 88 3.22 9.52 -4.47
N VAL A 89 2.33 9.55 -5.46
CA VAL A 89 1.37 8.47 -5.73
C VAL A 89 2.03 7.10 -5.90
N LYS A 90 3.26 7.04 -6.43
CA LYS A 90 4.03 5.78 -6.50
C LYS A 90 4.20 5.13 -5.12
N ASN A 91 4.53 5.92 -4.10
CA ASN A 91 4.68 5.42 -2.74
C ASN A 91 3.32 5.05 -2.13
N MET A 92 2.27 5.82 -2.45
CA MET A 92 0.90 5.46 -2.07
C MET A 92 0.46 4.11 -2.66
N ILE A 93 0.69 3.87 -3.96
CA ILE A 93 0.37 2.59 -4.61
C ILE A 93 1.11 1.43 -3.94
N THR A 94 2.41 1.62 -3.66
CA THR A 94 3.23 0.61 -2.98
C THR A 94 2.70 0.31 -1.58
N GLY A 95 2.36 1.33 -0.81
CA GLY A 95 1.78 1.16 0.53
C GLY A 95 0.40 0.49 0.47
N ALA A 96 -0.49 0.94 -0.41
CA ALA A 96 -1.83 0.39 -0.54
C ALA A 96 -1.82 -1.09 -0.97
N ALA A 97 -0.90 -1.50 -1.82
CA ALA A 97 -0.77 -2.90 -2.25
C ALA A 97 -0.44 -3.87 -1.09
N GLN A 98 0.00 -3.35 0.05
CA GLN A 98 0.32 -4.14 1.24
C GLN A 98 -0.86 -4.30 2.20
N MET A 99 -1.94 -3.56 2.02
CA MET A 99 -3.05 -3.49 2.97
C MET A 99 -4.05 -4.63 2.81
N ASP A 100 -4.48 -5.17 3.93
CA ASP A 100 -5.64 -6.07 4.04
C ASP A 100 -6.94 -5.26 4.21
N GLY A 101 -6.81 -4.01 4.64
CA GLY A 101 -7.86 -3.00 4.70
C GLY A 101 -7.28 -1.60 4.79
N ALA A 102 -7.97 -0.61 4.27
CA ALA A 102 -7.55 0.79 4.32
C ALA A 102 -8.45 1.64 5.24
N ILE A 103 -7.84 2.62 5.88
CA ILE A 103 -8.55 3.68 6.58
C ILE A 103 -8.55 4.91 5.67
N LEU A 104 -9.71 5.22 5.10
CA LEU A 104 -9.90 6.42 4.30
C LEU A 104 -10.12 7.62 5.24
N VAL A 105 -9.16 8.53 5.26
CA VAL A 105 -9.23 9.72 6.10
C VAL A 105 -9.75 10.89 5.27
N VAL A 106 -10.89 11.43 5.69
CA VAL A 106 -11.54 12.58 5.06
C VAL A 106 -11.74 13.66 6.11
N SER A 107 -11.39 14.91 5.78
CA SER A 107 -11.71 16.04 6.64
C SER A 107 -13.23 16.28 6.66
N ALA A 108 -13.82 16.31 7.84
CA ALA A 108 -15.24 16.63 8.00
C ALA A 108 -15.59 18.06 7.59
N ALA A 109 -14.61 18.97 7.60
CA ALA A 109 -14.79 20.36 7.20
C ALA A 109 -14.68 20.56 5.68
N ASP A 110 -13.83 19.77 5.00
CA ASP A 110 -13.53 19.95 3.58
C ASP A 110 -14.28 18.95 2.66
N GLY A 111 -14.70 17.80 3.21
CA GLY A 111 -15.28 16.71 2.45
C GLY A 111 -14.28 15.98 1.53
N PRO A 112 -14.78 15.16 0.59
CA PRO A 112 -13.94 14.44 -0.37
C PRO A 112 -13.25 15.39 -1.35
N MET A 113 -11.93 15.29 -1.45
CA MET A 113 -11.07 16.12 -2.27
C MET A 113 -10.48 15.33 -3.46
N PRO A 114 -9.80 15.92 -4.45
CA PRO A 114 -9.33 15.21 -5.64
C PRO A 114 -8.47 13.96 -5.34
N GLN A 115 -7.52 14.03 -4.41
CA GLN A 115 -6.71 12.86 -4.05
C GLN A 115 -7.52 11.81 -3.26
N THR A 116 -8.62 12.17 -2.59
CA THR A 116 -9.53 11.19 -1.99
C THR A 116 -10.06 10.25 -3.06
N ARG A 117 -10.53 10.79 -4.19
CA ARG A 117 -11.01 10.03 -5.34
C ARG A 117 -9.91 9.15 -5.94
N GLU A 118 -8.74 9.72 -6.19
CA GLU A 118 -7.60 9.00 -6.75
C GLU A 118 -7.15 7.85 -5.83
N HIS A 119 -7.11 8.06 -4.52
CA HIS A 119 -6.70 7.03 -3.56
C HIS A 119 -7.72 5.87 -3.46
N ILE A 120 -9.02 6.15 -3.52
CA ILE A 120 -10.05 5.09 -3.57
C ILE A 120 -9.89 4.26 -4.84
N LEU A 121 -9.75 4.93 -6.00
CA LEU A 121 -9.53 4.28 -7.28
C LEU A 121 -8.29 3.38 -7.24
N LEU A 122 -7.15 3.91 -6.76
CA LEU A 122 -5.90 3.16 -6.69
C LEU A 122 -5.99 2.00 -5.70
N ALA A 123 -6.62 2.19 -4.54
CA ALA A 123 -6.87 1.12 -3.58
C ALA A 123 -7.66 -0.04 -4.23
N ARG A 124 -8.70 0.29 -5.01
CA ARG A 124 -9.47 -0.71 -5.78
C ARG A 124 -8.60 -1.46 -6.77
N GLN A 125 -7.75 -0.74 -7.51
CA GLN A 125 -6.88 -1.32 -8.54
C GLN A 125 -5.81 -2.24 -7.98
N VAL A 126 -5.18 -1.87 -6.87
CA VAL A 126 -4.17 -2.73 -6.22
C VAL A 126 -4.79 -3.86 -5.40
N GLY A 127 -6.12 -3.90 -5.30
CA GLY A 127 -6.87 -4.99 -4.69
C GLY A 127 -7.04 -4.88 -3.18
N VAL A 128 -7.04 -3.68 -2.60
CA VAL A 128 -7.46 -3.47 -1.19
C VAL A 128 -8.90 -3.92 -1.03
N PRO A 129 -9.18 -4.94 -0.20
CA PRO A 129 -10.52 -5.54 -0.18
C PRO A 129 -11.54 -4.78 0.69
N TYR A 130 -11.08 -4.05 1.70
CA TYR A 130 -11.93 -3.38 2.67
C TYR A 130 -11.50 -1.95 2.93
N ILE A 131 -12.46 -1.05 3.07
CA ILE A 131 -12.25 0.34 3.48
C ILE A 131 -13.10 0.62 4.72
N VAL A 132 -12.50 1.28 5.72
CA VAL A 132 -13.17 1.91 6.85
C VAL A 132 -12.92 3.41 6.74
N VAL A 133 -13.91 4.24 7.00
CA VAL A 133 -13.78 5.70 6.88
C VAL A 133 -13.60 6.33 8.26
N TYR A 134 -12.66 7.28 8.33
CA TYR A 134 -12.51 8.16 9.48
C TYR A 134 -12.73 9.62 9.04
N LEU A 135 -13.88 10.19 9.42
CA LEU A 135 -14.17 11.62 9.24
C LEU A 135 -13.44 12.40 10.32
N ASN A 136 -12.26 12.89 9.95
CA ASN A 136 -11.34 13.61 10.83
C ASN A 136 -11.69 15.09 10.93
N LYS A 137 -11.09 15.78 11.91
CA LYS A 137 -11.30 17.22 12.17
C LYS A 137 -12.77 17.57 12.54
N ALA A 138 -13.47 16.64 13.17
CA ALA A 138 -14.84 16.87 13.61
C ALA A 138 -14.96 17.99 14.66
N ASP A 139 -13.87 18.32 15.34
CA ASP A 139 -13.77 19.47 16.24
C ASP A 139 -13.87 20.84 15.54
N MET A 140 -13.78 20.89 14.23
CA MET A 140 -13.94 22.10 13.41
C MET A 140 -15.35 22.27 12.84
N VAL A 141 -16.26 21.32 13.09
CA VAL A 141 -17.61 21.31 12.52
C VAL A 141 -18.66 21.21 13.63
N ASP A 142 -19.38 22.28 13.85
CA ASP A 142 -20.48 22.34 14.82
C ASP A 142 -21.83 21.92 14.21
N ASP A 143 -21.93 21.93 12.88
CA ASP A 143 -23.16 21.64 12.14
C ASP A 143 -23.29 20.15 11.83
N LYS A 144 -24.29 19.50 12.43
CA LYS A 144 -24.59 18.09 12.19
C LYS A 144 -25.06 17.79 10.76
N GLU A 145 -25.78 18.73 10.13
CA GLU A 145 -26.27 18.56 8.75
C GLU A 145 -25.08 18.51 7.79
N LEU A 146 -24.03 19.30 8.05
CA LEU A 146 -22.81 19.26 7.26
C LEU A 146 -22.07 17.92 7.40
N LEU A 147 -22.00 17.34 8.61
CA LEU A 147 -21.41 16.03 8.84
C LEU A 147 -22.17 14.93 8.08
N GLU A 148 -23.51 14.97 8.11
CA GLU A 148 -24.37 14.02 7.39
C GLU A 148 -24.18 14.15 5.86
N LEU A 149 -24.05 15.37 5.36
CA LEU A 149 -23.79 15.63 3.94
C LEU A 149 -22.45 15.06 3.49
N VAL A 150 -21.38 15.31 4.26
CA VAL A 150 -20.04 14.78 3.95
C VAL A 150 -20.04 13.25 4.02
N GLU A 151 -20.73 12.65 5.00
CA GLU A 151 -20.87 11.20 5.09
C GLU A 151 -21.56 10.65 3.83
N MET A 152 -22.63 11.25 3.37
CA MET A 152 -23.35 10.85 2.17
C MET A 152 -22.46 10.95 0.91
N GLU A 153 -21.74 12.06 0.74
CA GLU A 153 -20.80 12.23 -0.37
C GLU A 153 -19.69 11.16 -0.39
N VAL A 154 -19.17 10.77 0.78
CA VAL A 154 -18.16 9.71 0.88
C VAL A 154 -18.76 8.36 0.50
N ARG A 155 -19.99 8.04 0.94
CA ARG A 155 -20.69 6.80 0.57
C ARG A 155 -20.94 6.71 -0.93
N ASP A 156 -21.44 7.78 -1.54
CA ASP A 156 -21.66 7.85 -2.98
C ASP A 156 -20.36 7.68 -3.77
N LEU A 157 -19.28 8.28 -3.27
CA LEU A 157 -17.97 8.15 -3.86
C LEU A 157 -17.44 6.72 -3.79
N LEU A 158 -17.57 6.04 -2.65
CA LEU A 158 -17.19 4.63 -2.48
C LEU A 158 -17.99 3.71 -3.41
N ASN A 159 -19.30 3.92 -3.50
CA ASN A 159 -20.18 3.18 -4.40
C ASN A 159 -19.75 3.36 -5.88
N SER A 160 -19.34 4.57 -6.28
CA SER A 160 -18.89 4.84 -7.65
C SER A 160 -17.61 4.10 -8.05
N TYR A 161 -16.80 3.68 -7.07
CA TYR A 161 -15.59 2.87 -7.26
C TYR A 161 -15.76 1.41 -6.83
N GLU A 162 -17.00 0.91 -6.80
CA GLU A 162 -17.35 -0.48 -6.49
C GLU A 162 -16.94 -0.96 -5.09
N PHE A 163 -16.83 -0.08 -4.12
CA PHE A 163 -16.83 -0.42 -2.70
C PHE A 163 -18.26 -0.35 -2.15
N PRO A 164 -18.61 -1.14 -1.14
CA PRO A 164 -19.97 -1.13 -0.56
C PRO A 164 -20.18 0.11 0.32
N GLY A 165 -20.33 1.30 -0.31
CA GLY A 165 -20.38 2.59 0.39
C GLY A 165 -21.47 2.66 1.46
N ASP A 166 -22.65 2.05 1.21
CA ASP A 166 -23.77 2.05 2.14
C ASP A 166 -23.47 1.23 3.41
N ASP A 167 -22.71 0.13 3.26
CA ASP A 167 -22.35 -0.76 4.36
C ASP A 167 -20.98 -0.43 4.98
N THR A 168 -20.23 0.50 4.38
CA THR A 168 -18.90 0.90 4.87
C THR A 168 -19.01 1.62 6.21
N PRO A 169 -18.31 1.17 7.26
CA PRO A 169 -18.31 1.85 8.54
C PRO A 169 -17.67 3.23 8.44
N ILE A 170 -18.30 4.23 9.05
CA ILE A 170 -17.78 5.60 9.14
C ILE A 170 -17.69 6.00 10.61
N ILE A 171 -16.50 6.39 11.04
CA ILE A 171 -16.23 6.89 12.39
C ILE A 171 -15.94 8.39 12.31
N ILE A 172 -16.59 9.16 13.16
CA ILE A 172 -16.41 10.61 13.25
C ILE A 172 -15.53 10.92 14.46
N GLY A 173 -14.48 11.72 14.26
CA GLY A 173 -13.57 12.06 15.33
C GLY A 173 -12.56 13.16 14.98
N SER A 174 -11.69 13.44 15.93
CA SER A 174 -10.56 14.34 15.80
C SER A 174 -9.28 13.67 16.29
N ALA A 175 -8.42 13.31 15.35
CA ALA A 175 -7.12 12.72 15.65
C ALA A 175 -6.24 13.67 16.48
N LEU A 176 -6.34 14.98 16.25
CA LEU A 176 -5.63 16.00 17.01
C LEU A 176 -6.08 16.01 18.48
N LYS A 177 -7.38 16.03 18.73
CA LYS A 177 -7.93 15.97 20.09
C LYS A 177 -7.49 14.70 20.82
N ALA A 178 -7.51 13.56 20.14
CA ALA A 178 -7.00 12.32 20.71
C ALA A 178 -5.50 12.40 21.06
N LEU A 179 -4.68 13.02 20.23
CA LEU A 179 -3.25 13.28 20.51
C LEU A 179 -3.05 14.24 21.68
N GLU A 180 -3.92 15.23 21.85
CA GLU A 180 -3.87 16.17 22.98
C GLU A 180 -4.33 15.53 24.29
N GLY A 181 -4.88 14.31 24.26
CA GLY A 181 -5.32 13.58 25.43
C GLY A 181 -6.82 13.81 25.79
N ASP A 182 -7.57 14.38 24.86
CA ASP A 182 -9.03 14.50 25.02
C ASP A 182 -9.69 13.11 25.03
N THR A 183 -10.48 12.83 26.05
CA THR A 183 -11.18 11.55 26.26
C THR A 183 -12.64 11.57 25.82
N SER A 184 -13.07 12.62 25.12
CA SER A 184 -14.42 12.73 24.58
C SER A 184 -14.70 11.73 23.45
N GLU A 185 -15.97 11.68 23.02
CA GLU A 185 -16.43 10.83 21.91
C GLU A 185 -15.67 11.09 20.60
N ILE A 186 -15.28 12.34 20.33
CA ILE A 186 -14.49 12.71 19.13
C ILE A 186 -12.98 12.63 19.37
N GLY A 187 -12.52 12.52 20.61
CA GLY A 187 -11.12 12.36 21.01
C GLY A 187 -10.70 10.87 20.99
N SER A 188 -10.08 10.41 22.10
CA SER A 188 -9.55 9.05 22.18
C SER A 188 -10.59 7.95 22.00
N GLN A 189 -11.86 8.18 22.41
CA GLN A 189 -12.92 7.20 22.19
C GLN A 189 -13.19 6.95 20.71
N SER A 190 -13.03 7.95 19.83
CA SER A 190 -13.16 7.75 18.39
C SER A 190 -12.06 6.84 17.82
N ILE A 191 -10.85 6.94 18.36
CA ILE A 191 -9.72 6.08 17.97
C ILE A 191 -9.97 4.63 18.40
N GLU A 192 -10.46 4.43 19.63
CA GLU A 192 -10.84 3.11 20.15
C GLU A 192 -11.93 2.49 19.30
N LYS A 193 -12.99 3.26 18.99
CA LYS A 193 -14.09 2.83 18.14
C LYS A 193 -13.62 2.49 16.72
N LEU A 194 -12.66 3.25 16.17
CA LEU A 194 -12.06 2.93 14.87
C LEU A 194 -11.39 1.55 14.92
N VAL A 195 -10.59 1.26 15.94
CA VAL A 195 -9.89 -0.02 16.07
C VAL A 195 -10.87 -1.17 16.30
N GLU A 196 -11.87 -1.01 17.17
CA GLU A 196 -12.94 -2.00 17.36
C GLU A 196 -13.69 -2.28 16.04
N THR A 197 -13.99 -1.23 15.27
CA THR A 197 -14.65 -1.36 13.98
C THR A 197 -13.77 -2.12 12.98
N MET A 198 -12.47 -1.85 12.94
CA MET A 198 -11.53 -2.61 12.10
C MET A 198 -11.46 -4.09 12.52
N ASP A 199 -11.46 -4.36 13.83
CA ASP A 199 -11.48 -5.72 14.37
C ASP A 199 -12.69 -6.54 13.91
N ASP A 200 -13.84 -5.89 13.76
CA ASP A 200 -15.11 -6.54 13.42
C ASP A 200 -15.37 -6.54 11.90
N TYR A 201 -15.01 -5.49 11.20
CA TYR A 201 -15.32 -5.31 9.76
C TYR A 201 -14.29 -5.92 8.82
N ILE A 202 -12.99 -5.82 9.14
CA ILE A 202 -11.93 -6.39 8.31
C ILE A 202 -11.73 -7.84 8.77
N PRO A 203 -11.97 -8.87 7.94
CA PRO A 203 -11.72 -10.26 8.36
C PRO A 203 -10.23 -10.52 8.54
N VAL A 204 -9.88 -11.55 9.32
CA VAL A 204 -8.50 -12.04 9.36
C VAL A 204 -8.16 -12.59 7.97
N PRO A 205 -7.13 -12.07 7.29
CA PRO A 205 -6.83 -12.47 5.94
C PRO A 205 -6.37 -13.92 5.86
N ASP A 206 -6.82 -14.63 4.83
CA ASP A 206 -6.23 -15.93 4.49
C ASP A 206 -4.84 -15.71 3.90
N ARG A 207 -3.83 -16.42 4.43
CA ARG A 207 -2.42 -16.23 4.06
C ARG A 207 -1.94 -17.42 3.23
N PRO A 208 -1.51 -17.20 1.97
CA PRO A 208 -1.03 -18.27 1.09
C PRO A 208 0.37 -18.76 1.50
N VAL A 209 0.49 -19.35 2.71
CA VAL A 209 1.76 -19.83 3.28
C VAL A 209 2.30 -21.09 2.59
N ASP A 210 1.44 -21.88 1.96
CA ASP A 210 1.80 -23.12 1.27
C ASP A 210 2.35 -22.89 -0.15
N GLN A 211 2.30 -21.67 -0.65
CA GLN A 211 2.88 -21.29 -1.94
C GLN A 211 4.39 -21.02 -1.84
N PRO A 212 5.13 -21.06 -2.97
CA PRO A 212 6.53 -20.66 -2.99
C PRO A 212 6.71 -19.22 -2.51
N PHE A 213 7.72 -18.98 -1.66
CA PHE A 213 8.04 -17.66 -1.11
C PHE A 213 8.20 -16.61 -2.20
N LEU A 214 7.57 -15.45 -1.98
CA LEU A 214 7.70 -14.24 -2.80
C LEU A 214 7.54 -13.00 -1.93
N MET A 215 8.49 -12.06 -2.05
CA MET A 215 8.44 -10.76 -1.38
C MET A 215 8.90 -9.65 -2.33
N PRO A 216 8.04 -8.73 -2.73
CA PRO A 216 8.44 -7.51 -3.45
C PRO A 216 9.35 -6.64 -2.59
N ILE A 217 10.42 -6.09 -3.18
CA ILE A 217 11.36 -5.21 -2.48
C ILE A 217 10.84 -3.78 -2.55
N GLU A 218 10.66 -3.17 -1.38
CA GLU A 218 10.27 -1.76 -1.23
C GLU A 218 11.46 -0.84 -1.08
N ASP A 219 12.32 -1.14 -0.10
CA ASP A 219 13.49 -0.35 0.24
C ASP A 219 14.71 -1.22 0.46
N VAL A 220 15.87 -0.60 0.26
CA VAL A 220 17.18 -1.25 0.41
C VAL A 220 18.06 -0.41 1.32
N PHE A 221 18.51 -1.02 2.40
CA PHE A 221 19.37 -0.40 3.41
C PHE A 221 20.71 -1.12 3.51
N SER A 222 21.74 -0.35 3.80
CA SER A 222 23.04 -0.89 4.22
C SER A 222 23.21 -0.68 5.72
N ILE A 223 23.36 -1.77 6.46
CA ILE A 223 23.56 -1.72 7.92
C ILE A 223 25.00 -2.07 8.21
N SER A 224 25.72 -1.12 8.82
CA SER A 224 27.13 -1.29 9.21
C SER A 224 27.31 -2.55 10.07
N GLY A 225 28.23 -3.44 9.67
CA GLY A 225 28.51 -4.71 10.35
C GLY A 225 27.48 -5.83 10.12
N ARG A 226 26.37 -5.58 9.41
CA ARG A 226 25.35 -6.60 9.14
C ARG A 226 25.11 -6.90 7.65
N GLY A 227 25.41 -5.93 6.77
CA GLY A 227 25.27 -6.06 5.33
C GLY A 227 24.03 -5.37 4.78
N THR A 228 23.53 -5.86 3.66
CA THR A 228 22.35 -5.33 2.96
C THR A 228 21.08 -5.93 3.53
N VAL A 229 20.13 -5.05 3.83
CA VAL A 229 18.78 -5.41 4.27
C VAL A 229 17.80 -4.89 3.25
N VAL A 230 16.88 -5.71 2.80
CA VAL A 230 15.75 -5.31 1.97
C VAL A 230 14.47 -5.45 2.76
N THR A 231 13.55 -4.50 2.58
CA THR A 231 12.25 -4.51 3.24
C THR A 231 11.13 -4.75 2.24
N GLY A 232 10.05 -5.32 2.72
CA GLY A 232 8.84 -5.55 1.96
C GLY A 232 7.82 -6.37 2.71
N ARG A 233 6.61 -6.47 2.16
CA ARG A 233 5.60 -7.41 2.63
C ARG A 233 5.76 -8.75 1.92
N ILE A 234 5.77 -9.84 2.66
CA ILE A 234 5.75 -11.17 2.06
C ILE A 234 4.37 -11.39 1.42
N GLU A 235 4.37 -11.54 0.09
CA GLU A 235 3.15 -11.73 -0.70
C GLU A 235 2.60 -13.14 -0.50
N ARG A 236 3.48 -14.15 -0.50
CA ARG A 236 3.15 -15.56 -0.31
C ARG A 236 4.31 -16.36 0.24
N GLY A 237 4.01 -17.54 0.77
CA GLY A 237 4.99 -18.49 1.26
C GLY A 237 5.61 -18.14 2.61
N ILE A 238 6.69 -18.81 2.91
CA ILE A 238 7.48 -18.67 4.14
C ILE A 238 8.95 -18.54 3.75
N ILE A 239 9.70 -17.70 4.47
CA ILE A 239 11.16 -17.61 4.40
C ILE A 239 11.75 -17.90 5.76
N LYS A 240 12.79 -18.73 5.81
CA LYS A 240 13.56 -19.05 7.02
C LYS A 240 14.98 -18.55 6.93
N VAL A 241 15.56 -18.26 8.08
CA VAL A 241 16.98 -17.96 8.18
C VAL A 241 17.81 -19.14 7.69
N GLY A 242 18.77 -18.90 6.80
CA GLY A 242 19.62 -19.90 6.19
C GLY A 242 19.16 -20.40 4.82
N GLU A 243 17.96 -20.05 4.37
CA GLU A 243 17.45 -20.44 3.05
C GLU A 243 18.10 -19.68 1.90
N GLU A 244 18.36 -20.40 0.79
CA GLU A 244 18.74 -19.80 -0.50
C GLU A 244 17.51 -19.17 -1.15
N ILE A 245 17.69 -17.96 -1.68
CA ILE A 245 16.66 -17.18 -2.37
C ILE A 245 17.25 -16.54 -3.63
N GLU A 246 16.39 -16.14 -4.53
CA GLU A 246 16.74 -15.39 -5.74
C GLU A 246 16.23 -13.95 -5.65
N ILE A 247 17.02 -13.02 -6.22
CA ILE A 247 16.64 -11.64 -6.49
C ILE A 247 16.29 -11.57 -7.97
N VAL A 248 15.01 -11.32 -8.28
CA VAL A 248 14.45 -11.45 -9.63
C VAL A 248 13.86 -10.13 -10.13
N GLY A 249 14.09 -9.80 -11.41
CA GLY A 249 13.54 -8.62 -12.08
C GLY A 249 14.57 -7.51 -12.26
N ILE A 250 14.29 -6.60 -13.20
CA ILE A 250 15.07 -5.41 -13.57
C ILE A 250 16.47 -5.77 -14.10
N ARG A 251 17.21 -6.60 -13.39
CA ARG A 251 18.56 -7.07 -13.70
C ARG A 251 18.60 -8.58 -13.82
N ASP A 252 19.77 -9.11 -14.16
CA ASP A 252 20.02 -10.55 -14.16
C ASP A 252 19.69 -11.16 -12.78
N THR A 253 19.02 -12.29 -12.79
CA THR A 253 18.67 -13.01 -11.56
C THR A 253 19.92 -13.41 -10.79
N GLN A 254 19.94 -13.08 -9.50
CA GLN A 254 21.03 -13.38 -8.59
C GLN A 254 20.57 -14.29 -7.46
N LYS A 255 21.45 -15.19 -7.03
CA LYS A 255 21.23 -16.03 -5.84
C LYS A 255 21.89 -15.42 -4.62
N THR A 256 21.21 -15.49 -3.50
CA THR A 256 21.72 -15.09 -2.19
C THR A 256 21.15 -15.96 -1.10
N THR A 257 21.56 -15.74 0.14
CA THR A 257 21.05 -16.48 1.31
C THR A 257 20.43 -15.48 2.29
N CYS A 258 19.26 -15.79 2.81
CA CYS A 258 18.66 -15.09 3.93
C CYS A 258 19.46 -15.37 5.21
N THR A 259 20.08 -14.35 5.79
CA THR A 259 20.87 -14.49 7.03
C THR A 259 20.14 -13.99 8.26
N GLY A 260 18.98 -13.37 8.09
CA GLY A 260 18.14 -12.90 9.17
C GLY A 260 16.82 -12.34 8.65
N VAL A 261 15.81 -12.45 9.47
CA VAL A 261 14.47 -11.85 9.25
C VAL A 261 14.10 -11.02 10.46
N GLU A 262 13.65 -9.80 10.22
CA GLU A 262 13.26 -8.85 11.28
C GLU A 262 11.91 -8.24 10.96
N MET A 263 11.10 -8.04 11.98
CA MET A 263 9.85 -7.28 11.91
C MET A 263 9.80 -6.31 13.09
N PHE A 264 9.56 -5.03 12.83
CA PHE A 264 9.56 -3.96 13.84
C PHE A 264 10.78 -4.02 14.79
N ARG A 265 11.99 -4.20 14.21
CA ARG A 265 13.27 -4.33 14.91
C ARG A 265 13.42 -5.56 15.83
N LYS A 266 12.44 -6.46 15.85
CA LYS A 266 12.50 -7.74 16.56
C LYS A 266 12.90 -8.85 15.59
N LEU A 267 13.62 -9.87 16.10
CA LEU A 267 14.08 -11.00 15.30
C LEU A 267 12.95 -12.01 15.09
N LEU A 268 12.91 -12.58 13.89
CA LEU A 268 12.04 -13.69 13.54
C LEU A 268 12.89 -14.90 13.14
N ASP A 269 12.45 -16.11 13.50
CA ASP A 269 13.04 -17.36 12.98
C ASP A 269 12.60 -17.59 11.53
N GLU A 270 11.38 -17.16 11.20
CA GLU A 270 10.79 -17.21 9.86
C GLU A 270 9.84 -16.03 9.62
N GLY A 271 9.79 -15.55 8.37
CA GLY A 271 8.78 -14.63 7.88
C GLY A 271 7.71 -15.40 7.11
N ARG A 272 6.43 -15.00 7.26
CA ARG A 272 5.27 -15.63 6.62
C ARG A 272 4.50 -14.66 5.75
N ALA A 273 3.76 -15.18 4.79
CA ALA A 273 2.84 -14.40 3.98
C ALA A 273 2.03 -13.41 4.85
N GLY A 274 2.02 -12.14 4.45
CA GLY A 274 1.40 -11.03 5.18
C GLY A 274 2.33 -10.26 6.12
N ASP A 275 3.50 -10.79 6.48
CA ASP A 275 4.44 -10.07 7.34
C ASP A 275 5.16 -8.96 6.57
N ASN A 276 5.31 -7.79 7.19
CA ASN A 276 6.20 -6.73 6.72
C ASN A 276 7.57 -6.91 7.39
N VAL A 277 8.55 -7.33 6.62
CA VAL A 277 9.85 -7.76 7.16
C VAL A 277 11.04 -7.07 6.49
N GLY A 278 12.13 -6.99 7.24
CA GLY A 278 13.46 -6.76 6.71
C GLY A 278 14.18 -8.10 6.59
N VAL A 279 14.69 -8.41 5.40
CA VAL A 279 15.46 -9.62 5.12
C VAL A 279 16.92 -9.24 4.91
N LEU A 280 17.81 -9.87 5.70
CA LEU A 280 19.26 -9.69 5.57
C LEU A 280 19.80 -10.64 4.50
N LEU A 281 20.58 -10.08 3.56
CA LEU A 281 21.11 -10.78 2.41
C LEU A 281 22.62 -11.02 2.57
N ARG A 282 23.07 -12.27 2.32
CA ARG A 282 24.50 -12.64 2.38
C ARG A 282 25.22 -12.19 1.12
N GLY A 283 26.33 -11.44 1.28
CA GLY A 283 27.25 -11.12 0.18
C GLY A 283 26.66 -10.22 -0.91
N THR A 284 25.46 -9.71 -0.72
CA THR A 284 24.79 -8.77 -1.64
C THR A 284 25.14 -7.34 -1.23
N LYS A 285 25.65 -6.53 -2.14
CA LYS A 285 25.88 -5.12 -1.91
C LYS A 285 24.59 -4.34 -2.15
N ARG A 286 24.50 -3.11 -1.58
CA ARG A 286 23.32 -2.27 -1.76
C ARG A 286 23.07 -1.91 -3.24
N GLU A 287 24.12 -1.72 -4.01
CA GLU A 287 24.06 -1.40 -5.45
C GLU A 287 23.63 -2.58 -6.34
N ASP A 288 23.66 -3.82 -5.83
CA ASP A 288 23.29 -5.03 -6.57
C ASP A 288 21.79 -5.32 -6.51
N VAL A 289 21.06 -4.64 -5.63
CA VAL A 289 19.64 -4.83 -5.39
C VAL A 289 18.91 -3.50 -5.37
N GLU A 290 17.69 -3.46 -5.92
CA GLU A 290 16.90 -2.25 -5.99
C GLU A 290 15.40 -2.51 -5.82
N ARG A 291 14.68 -1.45 -5.46
CA ARG A 291 13.21 -1.43 -5.41
C ARG A 291 12.63 -1.89 -6.74
N GLY A 292 11.61 -2.74 -6.68
CA GLY A 292 10.92 -3.28 -7.85
C GLY A 292 11.37 -4.69 -8.24
N GLN A 293 12.53 -5.14 -7.76
CA GLN A 293 12.87 -6.56 -7.77
C GLN A 293 12.05 -7.30 -6.72
N VAL A 294 12.04 -8.63 -6.79
CA VAL A 294 11.44 -9.49 -5.79
C VAL A 294 12.47 -10.45 -5.20
N LEU A 295 12.32 -10.79 -3.92
CA LEU A 295 12.93 -11.99 -3.36
C LEU A 295 11.98 -13.15 -3.60
N ALA A 296 12.49 -14.27 -4.07
CA ALA A 296 11.70 -15.44 -4.38
C ALA A 296 12.41 -16.74 -4.04
N LYS A 297 11.62 -17.80 -3.84
CA LYS A 297 12.16 -19.18 -3.80
C LYS A 297 12.83 -19.47 -5.15
N PRO A 298 14.04 -20.06 -5.17
CA PRO A 298 14.75 -20.34 -6.42
C PRO A 298 13.88 -21.04 -7.47
N GLY A 299 13.85 -20.47 -8.67
CA GLY A 299 13.12 -20.99 -9.83
C GLY A 299 11.59 -20.87 -9.76
N SER A 300 11.02 -20.15 -8.77
CA SER A 300 9.56 -20.04 -8.62
C SER A 300 8.91 -18.92 -9.41
N ILE A 301 9.68 -17.95 -9.86
CA ILE A 301 9.25 -16.85 -10.73
C ILE A 301 10.39 -16.41 -11.63
N THR A 302 10.08 -15.93 -12.81
CA THR A 302 11.02 -15.46 -13.82
C THR A 302 10.75 -14.03 -14.22
N PRO A 303 11.79 -13.26 -14.68
CA PRO A 303 11.62 -11.93 -15.21
C PRO A 303 11.14 -11.99 -16.66
N HIS A 304 10.26 -11.08 -17.05
CA HIS A 304 9.67 -11.02 -18.37
C HIS A 304 9.55 -9.58 -18.86
N THR A 305 9.65 -9.41 -20.18
CA THR A 305 9.52 -8.11 -20.85
C THR A 305 8.26 -8.01 -21.71
N LYS A 306 7.67 -9.14 -22.12
CA LYS A 306 6.57 -9.14 -23.09
C LYS A 306 5.41 -10.02 -22.62
N PHE A 307 4.22 -9.44 -22.59
CA PHE A 307 3.02 -10.11 -22.10
C PHE A 307 1.75 -9.61 -22.79
N THR A 308 0.70 -10.39 -22.70
CA THR A 308 -0.66 -9.97 -23.04
C THR A 308 -1.43 -9.59 -21.80
N ALA A 309 -2.20 -8.53 -21.86
CA ALA A 309 -3.01 -8.06 -20.75
C ALA A 309 -4.44 -7.72 -21.20
N GLU A 310 -5.36 -7.84 -20.26
CA GLU A 310 -6.67 -7.21 -20.34
C GLU A 310 -6.64 -5.90 -19.54
N VAL A 311 -7.03 -4.80 -20.18
CA VAL A 311 -6.87 -3.46 -19.65
C VAL A 311 -8.20 -2.71 -19.76
N TYR A 312 -8.61 -2.10 -18.66
CA TYR A 312 -9.65 -1.08 -18.63
C TYR A 312 -9.03 0.30 -18.67
N VAL A 313 -9.48 1.13 -19.60
CA VAL A 313 -9.01 2.52 -19.76
C VAL A 313 -9.98 3.45 -19.07
N LEU A 314 -9.50 4.16 -18.06
CA LEU A 314 -10.33 5.06 -17.24
C LEU A 314 -10.91 6.21 -18.06
N THR A 315 -12.17 6.51 -17.79
CA THR A 315 -12.88 7.66 -18.37
C THR A 315 -12.37 8.98 -17.78
N LYS A 316 -12.75 10.10 -18.40
CA LYS A 316 -12.46 11.44 -17.88
C LYS A 316 -13.09 11.68 -16.51
N GLU A 317 -14.31 11.18 -16.30
CA GLU A 317 -15.08 11.27 -15.06
C GLU A 317 -14.39 10.53 -13.92
N GLU A 318 -13.71 9.43 -14.23
CA GLU A 318 -12.88 8.63 -13.32
C GLU A 318 -11.47 9.23 -13.10
N GLY A 319 -11.17 10.40 -13.64
CA GLY A 319 -9.87 11.06 -13.56
C GLY A 319 -8.86 10.59 -14.60
N GLY A 320 -9.27 9.75 -15.54
CA GLY A 320 -8.44 9.20 -16.60
C GLY A 320 -8.23 10.12 -17.79
N ARG A 321 -8.08 9.53 -18.97
CA ARG A 321 -7.89 10.25 -20.24
C ARG A 321 -9.22 10.82 -20.75
N HIS A 322 -9.12 11.87 -21.54
CA HIS A 322 -10.22 12.44 -22.32
C HIS A 322 -10.02 12.27 -23.84
N THR A 323 -8.90 11.69 -24.26
CA THR A 323 -8.54 11.43 -25.66
C THR A 323 -8.16 9.98 -25.83
N PRO A 324 -8.41 9.37 -27.01
CA PRO A 324 -7.96 8.02 -27.31
C PRO A 324 -6.43 7.94 -27.33
N PHE A 325 -5.91 6.72 -27.23
CA PHE A 325 -4.53 6.43 -27.56
C PHE A 325 -4.44 5.43 -28.74
N PHE A 326 -3.29 5.41 -29.38
CA PHE A 326 -3.04 4.68 -30.60
C PHE A 326 -1.91 3.66 -30.42
N LYS A 327 -1.69 2.81 -31.41
CA LYS A 327 -0.54 1.91 -31.48
C LYS A 327 0.76 2.67 -31.19
N GLY A 328 1.64 2.06 -30.41
CA GLY A 328 2.91 2.68 -30.01
C GLY A 328 2.79 3.63 -28.81
N TYR A 329 1.65 3.67 -28.13
CA TYR A 329 1.47 4.36 -26.85
C TYR A 329 2.46 3.83 -25.82
N ARG A 330 3.17 4.71 -25.10
CA ARG A 330 4.27 4.35 -24.17
C ARG A 330 4.10 4.97 -22.80
N PRO A 331 3.14 4.48 -22.00
CA PRO A 331 2.93 4.94 -20.62
C PRO A 331 3.86 4.24 -19.63
N GLN A 332 3.70 4.57 -18.34
CA GLN A 332 4.29 3.86 -17.22
C GLN A 332 3.36 2.75 -16.73
N PHE A 333 3.90 1.55 -16.59
CA PHE A 333 3.23 0.38 -16.03
C PHE A 333 3.72 0.17 -14.61
N TYR A 334 2.82 0.22 -13.64
CA TYR A 334 3.11 0.08 -12.22
C TYR A 334 2.85 -1.35 -11.78
N PHE A 335 3.91 -2.08 -11.47
CA PHE A 335 3.87 -3.45 -10.94
C PHE A 335 4.40 -3.48 -9.52
N ARG A 336 3.64 -4.02 -8.58
CA ARG A 336 4.06 -4.14 -7.17
C ARG A 336 4.68 -2.84 -6.64
N THR A 337 6.01 -2.79 -6.54
CA THR A 337 6.75 -1.67 -5.91
C THR A 337 7.45 -0.75 -6.91
N THR A 338 7.29 -0.96 -8.22
CA THR A 338 7.99 -0.17 -9.25
C THR A 338 7.13 0.14 -10.45
N ASP A 339 7.61 1.07 -11.26
CA ASP A 339 7.06 1.41 -12.57
C ASP A 339 8.10 1.19 -13.66
N VAL A 340 7.62 0.75 -14.80
CA VAL A 340 8.44 0.52 -16.01
C VAL A 340 7.71 1.07 -17.22
N THR A 341 8.43 1.77 -18.09
CA THR A 341 7.89 2.20 -19.38
C THR A 341 7.61 0.97 -20.25
N GLY A 342 6.44 0.92 -20.85
CA GLY A 342 6.08 -0.12 -21.80
C GLY A 342 5.44 0.43 -23.06
N GLU A 343 5.67 -0.24 -24.19
CA GLU A 343 5.03 0.06 -25.46
C GLU A 343 3.82 -0.85 -25.68
N VAL A 344 2.70 -0.25 -26.04
CA VAL A 344 1.43 -0.95 -26.30
C VAL A 344 1.33 -1.33 -27.77
N VAL A 345 1.01 -2.59 -28.01
CA VAL A 345 0.64 -3.12 -29.33
C VAL A 345 -0.84 -3.52 -29.28
N LEU A 346 -1.65 -2.85 -30.10
CA LEU A 346 -3.07 -3.11 -30.20
C LEU A 346 -3.35 -4.34 -31.06
N PRO A 347 -4.48 -5.07 -30.84
CA PRO A 347 -4.90 -6.17 -31.67
C PRO A 347 -5.06 -5.76 -33.15
N GLU A 348 -4.98 -6.73 -34.05
CA GLU A 348 -5.24 -6.51 -35.47
C GLU A 348 -6.64 -5.95 -35.69
N GLY A 349 -6.76 -4.89 -36.47
CA GLY A 349 -8.02 -4.19 -36.73
C GLY A 349 -8.42 -3.13 -35.69
N VAL A 350 -7.67 -2.99 -34.60
CA VAL A 350 -7.89 -1.92 -33.60
C VAL A 350 -6.89 -0.80 -33.84
N GLU A 351 -7.38 0.34 -34.30
CA GLU A 351 -6.52 1.51 -34.60
C GLU A 351 -6.32 2.40 -33.36
N MET A 352 -7.33 2.48 -32.49
CA MET A 352 -7.32 3.31 -31.29
C MET A 352 -8.15 2.68 -30.16
N VAL A 353 -7.88 3.12 -28.93
CA VAL A 353 -8.61 2.74 -27.72
C VAL A 353 -9.16 3.99 -27.07
N MET A 354 -10.46 4.00 -26.77
CA MET A 354 -11.16 5.12 -26.16
C MET A 354 -11.14 4.99 -24.63
N PRO A 355 -11.20 6.13 -23.90
CA PRO A 355 -11.55 6.11 -22.48
C PRO A 355 -12.87 5.36 -22.24
N GLY A 356 -12.91 4.45 -21.27
CA GLY A 356 -14.03 3.57 -20.98
C GLY A 356 -13.97 2.20 -21.65
N ASP A 357 -13.02 1.98 -22.56
CA ASP A 357 -12.88 0.69 -23.24
C ASP A 357 -12.20 -0.37 -22.37
N ASN A 358 -12.67 -1.61 -22.52
CA ASN A 358 -11.93 -2.81 -22.15
C ASN A 358 -11.21 -3.34 -23.38
N VAL A 359 -9.90 -3.51 -23.30
CA VAL A 359 -9.10 -3.96 -24.45
C VAL A 359 -8.08 -5.01 -24.05
N LYS A 360 -7.98 -6.04 -24.87
CA LYS A 360 -6.85 -6.99 -24.81
C LYS A 360 -5.69 -6.42 -25.63
N MET A 361 -4.54 -6.24 -25.03
CA MET A 361 -3.37 -5.68 -25.69
C MET A 361 -2.10 -6.44 -25.35
N GLU A 362 -1.12 -6.35 -26.24
CA GLU A 362 0.23 -6.81 -25.99
C GLU A 362 1.09 -5.64 -25.50
N VAL A 363 1.94 -5.90 -24.52
CA VAL A 363 2.82 -4.88 -23.93
C VAL A 363 4.25 -5.38 -23.96
N THR A 364 5.17 -4.50 -24.36
CA THR A 364 6.62 -4.74 -24.31
C THR A 364 7.25 -3.71 -23.37
N LEU A 365 7.82 -4.18 -22.27
CA LEU A 365 8.49 -3.35 -21.26
C LEU A 365 9.94 -3.06 -21.65
N VAL A 366 10.46 -1.92 -21.22
CA VAL A 366 11.87 -1.55 -21.43
C VAL A 366 12.84 -2.25 -20.47
N ALA A 367 12.33 -2.86 -19.40
CA ALA A 367 13.11 -3.64 -18.44
C ALA A 367 12.29 -4.87 -17.99
N PRO A 368 12.96 -6.00 -17.70
CA PRO A 368 12.27 -7.21 -17.27
C PRO A 368 11.70 -7.05 -15.84
N ILE A 369 10.51 -7.54 -15.63
CA ILE A 369 9.82 -7.54 -14.33
C ILE A 369 9.54 -8.99 -13.93
N ALA A 370 9.73 -9.33 -12.65
CA ALA A 370 9.27 -10.60 -12.08
C ALA A 370 7.75 -10.70 -12.24
N MET A 371 7.29 -11.57 -13.12
CA MET A 371 5.92 -11.59 -13.62
C MET A 371 5.32 -13.00 -13.63
N GLU A 372 4.03 -13.07 -13.42
CA GLU A 372 3.22 -14.27 -13.56
C GLU A 372 1.81 -13.91 -14.06
N LYS A 373 1.08 -14.90 -14.58
CA LYS A 373 -0.32 -14.71 -14.98
C LYS A 373 -1.16 -14.29 -13.77
N GLY A 374 -2.09 -13.36 -13.98
CA GLY A 374 -2.93 -12.80 -12.93
C GLY A 374 -2.32 -11.60 -12.20
N LEU A 375 -1.06 -11.23 -12.50
CA LEU A 375 -0.45 -10.04 -11.91
C LEU A 375 -1.21 -8.78 -12.36
N ARG A 376 -1.69 -8.00 -11.39
CA ARG A 376 -2.36 -6.72 -11.65
C ARG A 376 -1.36 -5.59 -11.78
N PHE A 377 -1.73 -4.58 -12.54
CA PHE A 377 -0.93 -3.37 -12.71
C PHE A 377 -1.82 -2.14 -12.99
N ALA A 378 -1.28 -0.97 -12.68
CA ALA A 378 -1.86 0.31 -13.06
C ALA A 378 -1.06 0.92 -14.22
N ILE A 379 -1.74 1.71 -15.07
CA ILE A 379 -1.13 2.47 -16.16
C ILE A 379 -1.24 3.94 -15.80
N ARG A 380 -0.10 4.66 -15.88
CA ARG A 380 -0.03 6.10 -15.57
C ARG A 380 0.62 6.89 -16.70
N GLU A 381 0.15 8.11 -16.88
CA GLU A 381 0.65 9.08 -17.84
C GLU A 381 0.55 10.49 -17.25
N GLY A 382 1.64 11.26 -17.32
CA GLY A 382 1.62 12.67 -16.88
C GLY A 382 1.13 12.89 -15.43
N GLY A 383 1.46 11.95 -14.51
CA GLY A 383 1.04 12.02 -13.11
C GLY A 383 -0.38 11.53 -12.83
N ARG A 384 -1.11 11.00 -13.82
CA ARG A 384 -2.49 10.50 -13.68
C ARG A 384 -2.55 9.00 -13.93
N THR A 385 -3.41 8.31 -13.20
CA THR A 385 -3.79 6.93 -13.52
C THR A 385 -4.77 6.97 -14.69
N VAL A 386 -4.43 6.26 -15.76
CA VAL A 386 -5.22 6.26 -17.00
C VAL A 386 -5.79 4.90 -17.34
N GLY A 387 -5.41 3.88 -16.61
CA GLY A 387 -5.94 2.53 -16.80
C GLY A 387 -5.44 1.56 -15.74
N ALA A 388 -6.06 0.40 -15.73
CA ALA A 388 -5.67 -0.74 -14.91
C ALA A 388 -5.80 -2.02 -15.73
N GLY A 389 -4.97 -2.99 -15.43
CA GLY A 389 -4.99 -4.25 -16.16
C GLY A 389 -4.50 -5.44 -15.35
N VAL A 390 -4.65 -6.60 -15.97
CA VAL A 390 -4.19 -7.87 -15.45
C VAL A 390 -3.42 -8.62 -16.54
N VAL A 391 -2.29 -9.23 -16.18
CA VAL A 391 -1.50 -10.08 -17.08
C VAL A 391 -2.29 -11.36 -17.36
N ILE A 392 -2.62 -11.60 -18.63
CA ILE A 392 -3.35 -12.81 -19.07
C ILE A 392 -2.37 -13.91 -19.44
N ASP A 393 -1.35 -13.53 -20.22
CA ASP A 393 -0.34 -14.46 -20.72
C ASP A 393 1.04 -13.81 -20.86
N ILE A 394 2.07 -14.61 -20.69
CA ILE A 394 3.48 -14.19 -20.81
C ILE A 394 3.99 -14.67 -22.17
N ILE A 395 4.66 -13.78 -22.90
CA ILE A 395 5.16 -14.05 -24.23
C ILE A 395 6.70 -14.24 -24.20
N GLU A 396 7.41 -13.33 -23.49
CA GLU A 396 8.88 -13.34 -23.41
C GLU A 396 9.36 -12.76 -22.06
#